data_33e8c7aad2bf89bc726d42410c539dfa
#
_entry.id   33e8c7aad2bf89bc726d42410c539dfa
#
_cell.length_a   1.000
_cell.length_b   1.000
_cell.length_c   1.000
_cell.angle_alpha   90.00
_cell.angle_beta   90.00
_cell.angle_gamma   90.00
#
_symmetry.space_group_name_H-M   'P 1'
#
loop_
_entity.id
_entity.type
_entity.pdbx_description
1 polymer ?
#
loop_
_entity_poly.entity_id
_entity_poly.type
_entity_poly.pdbx_seq_one_letter_code
_entity_poly.pdbx_strand_id
1 'polypeptide(L)'
;MHVDIPAEQTAEASVRGGATLIITGVNHSAMKPRDLSIEEKRRLFDRLAGLLSNREEILFAYVYGSFLHGPFRDIDIGIFLQADSSGAAEPLRYEVVLEQELEDAMGVPIDVRVLNAAPLPFAFSVLQTGEVLVSRDEKARCDFVCRIYTHYHDFAYYRKRYRREALGLLR
;
A
#
# COMPACT_ATOMS: atom_id res chain seq x y z
N MET A 1 39.98 6.80 14.40
CA MET A 1 39.01 6.03 13.56
C MET A 1 37.82 6.92 13.31
N HIS A 2 37.77 7.46 12.12
CA HIS A 2 36.73 8.41 11.70
C HIS A 2 35.62 7.57 11.05
N VAL A 3 34.41 7.65 11.60
CA VAL A 3 33.26 6.94 11.06
C VAL A 3 32.57 7.90 10.12
N ASP A 4 32.67 7.66 8.81
CA ASP A 4 31.95 8.39 7.78
C ASP A 4 30.45 8.04 7.85
N ILE A 5 29.63 9.07 8.07
CA ILE A 5 28.18 9.01 7.98
C ILE A 5 27.79 9.29 6.53
N PRO A 6 27.07 8.41 5.83
CA PRO A 6 26.63 8.71 4.45
C PRO A 6 25.59 9.82 4.43
N ALA A 7 25.76 10.74 3.48
CA ALA A 7 24.95 11.92 3.27
C ALA A 7 23.47 11.58 2.99
N GLU A 8 22.59 12.24 3.73
CA GLU A 8 21.13 12.29 3.48
C GLU A 8 20.88 13.00 2.13
N GLN A 9 20.20 12.31 1.23
CA GLN A 9 19.68 12.94 0.02
C GLN A 9 18.35 13.62 0.36
N THR A 10 18.42 14.94 0.62
CA THR A 10 17.24 15.80 0.75
C THR A 10 16.78 16.25 -0.64
N ALA A 11 15.58 15.88 -1.05
CA ALA A 11 14.93 16.43 -2.23
C ALA A 11 14.01 17.59 -1.78
N GLU A 12 14.32 18.81 -2.19
CA GLU A 12 13.47 20.00 -1.95
C GLU A 12 12.42 20.11 -3.06
N ALA A 13 11.15 19.95 -2.71
CA ALA A 13 10.02 20.32 -3.56
C ALA A 13 9.39 21.60 -3.03
N SER A 14 9.52 22.70 -3.77
CA SER A 14 8.94 24.01 -3.44
C SER A 14 7.47 24.06 -3.86
N VAL A 15 6.58 24.13 -2.88
CA VAL A 15 5.15 24.43 -3.09
C VAL A 15 4.89 25.88 -2.67
N ARG A 16 4.27 26.68 -3.56
CA ARG A 16 3.88 28.07 -3.28
C ARG A 16 2.87 28.13 -2.15
N GLY A 17 3.31 28.57 -0.98
CA GLY A 17 2.46 28.75 0.21
C GLY A 17 3.11 28.21 1.48
N GLY A 18 4.25 28.76 1.88
CA GLY A 18 4.70 28.95 3.27
C GLY A 18 4.83 27.76 4.23
N ALA A 19 4.82 26.49 3.79
CA ALA A 19 5.19 25.35 4.61
C ALA A 19 6.10 24.41 3.82
N THR A 20 7.37 24.35 4.21
CA THR A 20 8.34 23.38 3.65
C THR A 20 8.10 22.04 4.32
N LEU A 21 7.46 21.12 3.61
CA LEU A 21 7.41 19.71 4.00
C LEU A 21 8.77 19.08 3.68
N ILE A 22 9.58 18.84 4.69
CA ILE A 22 10.80 18.01 4.56
C ILE A 22 10.35 16.57 4.53
N ILE A 23 10.22 15.98 3.33
CA ILE A 23 9.97 14.56 3.16
C ILE A 23 11.31 13.85 3.39
N THR A 24 11.60 13.47 4.63
CA THR A 24 12.67 12.52 4.93
C THR A 24 12.19 11.13 4.51
N GLY A 25 12.41 10.79 3.24
CA GLY A 25 12.20 9.42 2.76
C GLY A 25 13.21 8.49 3.43
N VAL A 26 12.80 7.79 4.47
CA VAL A 26 13.60 6.72 5.05
C VAL A 26 13.74 5.63 4.00
N ASN A 27 14.97 5.35 3.56
CA ASN A 27 15.22 4.31 2.57
C ASN A 27 15.10 2.92 3.23
N HIS A 28 13.89 2.37 3.26
CA HIS A 28 13.57 1.06 3.84
C HIS A 28 14.35 -0.08 3.19
N SER A 29 14.89 0.12 1.99
CA SER A 29 15.68 -0.89 1.25
C SER A 29 16.99 -1.30 1.95
N ALA A 30 17.52 -0.48 2.87
CA ALA A 30 18.76 -0.76 3.60
C ALA A 30 18.57 -1.55 4.91
N MET A 31 17.32 -1.75 5.37
CA MET A 31 17.03 -2.48 6.60
C MET A 31 17.12 -3.99 6.40
N LYS A 32 17.71 -4.70 7.40
CA LYS A 32 17.73 -6.17 7.38
C LYS A 32 16.30 -6.70 7.54
N PRO A 33 15.92 -7.76 6.78
CA PRO A 33 14.64 -8.40 6.94
C PRO A 33 14.46 -8.89 8.40
N ARG A 34 13.28 -8.69 8.95
CA ARG A 34 12.86 -9.22 10.25
C ARG A 34 12.22 -10.58 10.04
N ASP A 35 12.65 -11.56 10.80
CA ASP A 35 12.04 -12.88 10.83
C ASP A 35 11.31 -13.03 12.17
N LEU A 36 9.99 -12.98 12.12
CA LEU A 36 9.12 -13.07 13.28
C LEU A 36 8.33 -14.38 13.25
N SER A 37 8.06 -14.92 14.44
CA SER A 37 7.16 -16.06 14.60
C SER A 37 5.74 -15.72 14.12
N ILE A 38 4.95 -16.76 13.85
CA ILE A 38 3.54 -16.60 13.43
C ILE A 38 2.74 -15.83 14.48
N GLU A 39 3.00 -16.09 15.77
CA GLU A 39 2.31 -15.39 16.86
C GLU A 39 2.68 -13.91 16.97
N GLU A 40 3.94 -13.56 16.73
CA GLU A 40 4.37 -12.15 16.70
C GLU A 40 3.76 -11.41 15.52
N LYS A 41 3.73 -12.03 14.33
CA LYS A 41 3.05 -11.47 13.16
C LYS A 41 1.57 -11.26 13.41
N ARG A 42 0.90 -12.23 14.05
CA ARG A 42 -0.51 -12.11 14.38
C ARG A 42 -0.78 -10.94 15.33
N ARG A 43 0.06 -10.75 16.35
CA ARG A 43 -0.05 -9.59 17.26
C ARG A 43 0.11 -8.26 16.53
N LEU A 44 1.05 -8.19 15.56
CA LEU A 44 1.21 -6.99 14.73
C LEU A 44 -0.02 -6.78 13.85
N PHE A 45 -0.55 -7.84 13.24
CA PHE A 45 -1.76 -7.79 12.42
C PHE A 45 -2.97 -7.27 13.23
N ASP A 46 -3.23 -7.86 14.40
CA ASP A 46 -4.35 -7.48 15.26
C ASP A 46 -4.22 -6.02 15.75
N ARG A 47 -3.00 -5.59 16.07
CA ARG A 47 -2.73 -4.20 16.48
C ARG A 47 -2.96 -3.22 15.34
N LEU A 48 -2.48 -3.52 14.13
CA LEU A 48 -2.74 -2.73 12.93
C LEU A 48 -4.24 -2.63 12.62
N ALA A 49 -4.94 -3.77 12.66
CA ALA A 49 -6.39 -3.81 12.46
C ALA A 49 -7.11 -2.89 13.47
N GLY A 50 -6.70 -2.91 14.74
CA GLY A 50 -7.24 -2.02 15.77
C GLY A 50 -7.00 -0.54 15.47
N LEU A 51 -5.80 -0.16 15.06
CA LEU A 51 -5.47 1.23 14.70
C LEU A 51 -6.28 1.72 13.51
N LEU A 52 -6.40 0.92 12.45
CA LEU A 52 -7.15 1.28 11.25
C LEU A 52 -8.67 1.26 11.46
N SER A 53 -9.17 0.41 12.36
CA SER A 53 -10.60 0.36 12.71
C SER A 53 -11.11 1.64 13.39
N ASN A 54 -10.22 2.46 13.95
CA ASN A 54 -10.59 3.75 14.55
C ASN A 54 -10.75 4.88 13.52
N ARG A 55 -10.49 4.60 12.23
CA ARG A 55 -10.57 5.58 11.15
C ARG A 55 -11.81 5.36 10.32
N GLU A 56 -12.81 6.22 10.51
CA GLU A 56 -14.12 6.08 9.89
C GLU A 56 -14.08 6.22 8.36
N GLU A 57 -13.13 6.98 7.85
CA GLU A 57 -12.92 7.19 6.41
C GLU A 57 -12.37 5.98 5.68
N ILE A 58 -11.81 4.98 6.38
CA ILE A 58 -11.31 3.72 5.79
C ILE A 58 -12.46 2.71 5.74
N LEU A 59 -12.95 2.41 4.54
CA LEU A 59 -14.00 1.43 4.33
C LEU A 59 -13.50 0.00 4.43
N PHE A 60 -12.30 -0.25 3.90
CA PHE A 60 -11.61 -1.52 4.06
C PHE A 60 -10.10 -1.37 3.83
N ALA A 61 -9.33 -2.31 4.38
CA ALA A 61 -7.89 -2.38 4.23
C ALA A 61 -7.42 -3.83 4.02
N TYR A 62 -6.35 -3.98 3.25
CA TYR A 62 -5.63 -5.23 3.04
C TYR A 62 -4.19 -5.07 3.50
N VAL A 63 -3.63 -6.09 4.13
CA VAL A 63 -2.19 -6.26 4.24
C VAL A 63 -1.73 -7.20 3.14
N TYR A 64 -0.58 -6.92 2.51
CA TYR A 64 -0.04 -7.74 1.42
C TYR A 64 1.49 -7.81 1.50
N GLY A 65 2.14 -8.38 0.50
CA GLY A 65 3.59 -8.39 0.41
C GLY A 65 4.28 -9.42 1.31
N SER A 66 5.55 -9.16 1.61
CA SER A 66 6.45 -10.11 2.29
C SER A 66 6.06 -10.41 3.72
N PHE A 67 5.38 -9.49 4.40
CA PHE A 67 4.91 -9.67 5.78
C PHE A 67 4.07 -10.95 5.96
N LEU A 68 3.24 -11.30 4.98
CA LEU A 68 2.38 -12.49 5.05
C LEU A 68 3.14 -13.82 4.87
N HIS A 69 4.22 -13.81 4.10
CA HIS A 69 4.80 -15.05 3.58
C HIS A 69 6.20 -15.40 4.08
N GLY A 70 6.90 -14.48 4.76
CA GLY A 70 8.27 -14.75 5.20
C GLY A 70 8.90 -13.58 5.95
N PRO A 71 10.24 -13.51 5.96
CA PRO A 71 10.95 -12.36 6.49
C PRO A 71 10.58 -11.10 5.72
N PHE A 72 10.34 -10.00 6.44
CA PHE A 72 9.86 -8.74 5.89
C PHE A 72 10.72 -7.55 6.36
N ARG A 73 10.71 -6.46 5.62
CA ARG A 73 11.36 -5.19 6.02
C ARG A 73 10.35 -4.16 6.45
N ASP A 74 9.23 -4.12 5.75
CA ASP A 74 8.10 -3.22 5.86
C ASP A 74 6.79 -4.00 5.83
N ILE A 75 5.72 -3.37 6.27
CA ILE A 75 4.37 -3.90 6.17
C ILE A 75 3.62 -3.11 5.12
N ASP A 76 3.28 -3.77 4.02
CA ASP A 76 2.54 -3.17 2.91
C ASP A 76 1.03 -3.18 3.20
N ILE A 77 0.38 -2.01 3.14
CA ILE A 77 -1.07 -1.86 3.42
C ILE A 77 -1.75 -1.16 2.25
N GLY A 78 -2.78 -1.81 1.71
CA GLY A 78 -3.69 -1.20 0.73
C GLY A 78 -4.99 -0.77 1.42
N ILE A 79 -5.35 0.51 1.35
CA ILE A 79 -6.56 1.06 1.97
C ILE A 79 -7.53 1.58 0.91
N PHE A 80 -8.82 1.42 1.17
CA PHE A 80 -9.87 2.01 0.34
C PHE A 80 -10.66 3.01 1.17
N LEU A 81 -10.69 4.25 0.71
CA LEU A 81 -11.25 5.39 1.41
C LEU A 81 -12.68 5.70 0.91
N GLN A 82 -13.49 6.24 1.79
CA GLN A 82 -14.76 6.84 1.43
C GLN A 82 -14.54 8.00 0.43
N ALA A 83 -15.35 8.06 -0.62
CA ALA A 83 -15.14 8.97 -1.76
C ALA A 83 -15.09 10.45 -1.36
N ASP A 84 -15.90 10.85 -0.38
CA ASP A 84 -15.99 12.24 0.09
C ASP A 84 -14.99 12.59 1.18
N SER A 85 -14.07 11.68 1.52
CA SER A 85 -13.04 11.94 2.53
C SER A 85 -11.92 12.82 1.98
N SER A 86 -11.29 13.62 2.85
CA SER A 86 -10.13 14.42 2.49
C SER A 86 -8.96 13.57 1.98
N GLY A 87 -8.84 12.34 2.50
CA GLY A 87 -7.84 11.38 2.05
C GLY A 87 -8.05 10.90 0.62
N ALA A 88 -9.30 10.78 0.16
CA ALA A 88 -9.60 10.43 -1.22
C ALA A 88 -9.30 11.58 -2.20
N ALA A 89 -9.40 12.83 -1.73
CA ALA A 89 -9.08 14.03 -2.53
C ALA A 89 -7.56 14.25 -2.68
N GLU A 90 -6.76 13.95 -1.64
CA GLU A 90 -5.30 14.09 -1.63
C GLU A 90 -4.61 12.76 -1.20
N PRO A 91 -4.68 11.70 -2.02
CA PRO A 91 -4.24 10.35 -1.63
C PRO A 91 -2.79 10.30 -1.15
N LEU A 92 -1.87 10.91 -1.88
CA LEU A 92 -0.44 10.89 -1.55
C LEU A 92 -0.15 11.53 -0.18
N ARG A 93 -0.80 12.64 0.13
CA ARG A 93 -0.65 13.29 1.43
C ARG A 93 -1.22 12.41 2.55
N TYR A 94 -2.36 11.78 2.31
CA TYR A 94 -2.97 10.88 3.27
C TYR A 94 -2.10 9.65 3.53
N GLU A 95 -1.53 9.04 2.47
CA GLU A 95 -0.59 7.93 2.57
C GLU A 95 0.57 8.29 3.50
N VAL A 96 1.30 9.37 3.22
CA VAL A 96 2.48 9.80 4.00
C VAL A 96 2.15 10.07 5.47
N VAL A 97 1.03 10.74 5.76
CA VAL A 97 0.62 11.04 7.14
C VAL A 97 0.27 9.74 7.88
N LEU A 98 -0.48 8.85 7.23
CA LEU A 98 -0.89 7.58 7.83
C LEU A 98 0.30 6.63 8.03
N GLU A 99 1.23 6.56 7.08
CA GLU A 99 2.49 5.83 7.22
C GLU A 99 3.21 6.25 8.49
N GLN A 100 3.47 7.56 8.66
CA GLN A 100 4.18 8.08 9.82
C GLN A 100 3.46 7.74 11.14
N GLU A 101 2.15 7.93 11.21
CA GLU A 101 1.38 7.65 12.42
C GLU A 101 1.38 6.15 12.77
N LEU A 102 1.28 5.27 11.77
CA LEU A 102 1.34 3.84 11.97
C LEU A 102 2.75 3.36 12.35
N GLU A 103 3.79 3.91 11.72
CA GLU A 103 5.19 3.61 12.05
C GLU A 103 5.52 4.00 13.49
N ASP A 104 5.11 5.20 13.92
CA ASP A 104 5.29 5.68 15.29
C ASP A 104 4.58 4.77 16.32
N ALA A 105 3.38 4.30 15.97
CA ALA A 105 2.61 3.41 16.82
C ALA A 105 3.15 1.99 16.87
N MET A 106 3.64 1.47 15.74
CA MET A 106 4.00 0.06 15.56
C MET A 106 5.49 -0.23 15.78
N GLY A 107 6.36 0.76 15.56
CA GLY A 107 7.81 0.61 15.63
C GLY A 107 8.39 -0.25 14.49
N VAL A 108 7.67 -0.38 13.39
CA VAL A 108 8.09 -1.06 12.16
C VAL A 108 7.77 -0.18 10.95
N PRO A 109 8.57 -0.21 9.88
CA PRO A 109 8.27 0.51 8.65
C PRO A 109 6.96 0.03 8.03
N ILE A 110 6.18 0.98 7.53
CA ILE A 110 4.86 0.73 6.94
C ILE A 110 4.76 1.49 5.62
N ASP A 111 4.34 0.83 4.55
CA ASP A 111 4.02 1.44 3.26
C ASP A 111 2.49 1.39 3.04
N VAL A 112 1.86 2.54 2.92
CA VAL A 112 0.42 2.67 2.71
C VAL A 112 0.14 3.10 1.28
N ARG A 113 -0.80 2.41 0.63
CA ARG A 113 -1.28 2.77 -0.72
C ARG A 113 -2.79 2.88 -0.76
N VAL A 114 -3.28 4.00 -1.28
CA VAL A 114 -4.71 4.23 -1.52
C VAL A 114 -5.16 3.48 -2.78
N LEU A 115 -6.12 2.58 -2.63
CA LEU A 115 -6.62 1.70 -3.70
C LEU A 115 -7.68 2.36 -4.58
N ASN A 116 -8.26 3.51 -4.19
CA ASN A 116 -9.36 4.15 -4.89
C ASN A 116 -9.08 4.40 -6.38
N ALA A 117 -7.90 4.90 -6.69
CA ALA A 117 -7.44 5.18 -8.06
C ALA A 117 -6.16 4.41 -8.42
N ALA A 118 -5.87 3.33 -7.72
CA ALA A 118 -4.69 2.51 -7.95
C ALA A 118 -4.69 1.87 -9.35
N PRO A 119 -3.52 1.70 -9.97
CA PRO A 119 -3.42 0.98 -11.24
C PRO A 119 -4.01 -0.43 -11.14
N LEU A 120 -4.79 -0.83 -12.15
CA LEU A 120 -5.50 -2.11 -12.17
C LEU A 120 -4.61 -3.34 -11.87
N PRO A 121 -3.39 -3.48 -12.44
CA PRO A 121 -2.52 -4.61 -12.11
C PRO A 121 -2.08 -4.63 -10.65
N PHE A 122 -1.86 -3.45 -10.05
CA PHE A 122 -1.48 -3.32 -8.65
C PHE A 122 -2.66 -3.69 -7.73
N ALA A 123 -3.84 -3.09 -7.95
CA ALA A 123 -5.04 -3.42 -7.18
C ALA A 123 -5.37 -4.92 -7.26
N PHE A 124 -5.25 -5.53 -8.45
CA PHE A 124 -5.44 -6.97 -8.63
C PHE A 124 -4.43 -7.79 -7.82
N SER A 125 -3.15 -7.40 -7.82
CA SER A 125 -2.11 -8.09 -7.03
C SER A 125 -2.41 -8.03 -5.54
N VAL A 126 -2.81 -6.87 -5.02
CA VAL A 126 -3.21 -6.70 -3.61
C VAL A 126 -4.37 -7.65 -3.26
N LEU A 127 -5.40 -7.70 -4.09
CA LEU A 127 -6.56 -8.57 -3.85
C LEU A 127 -6.25 -10.07 -3.97
N GLN A 128 -5.28 -10.44 -4.80
CA GLN A 128 -4.91 -11.83 -5.04
C GLN A 128 -4.04 -12.41 -3.92
N THR A 129 -3.14 -11.60 -3.36
CA THR A 129 -2.12 -12.07 -2.42
C THR A 129 -2.28 -11.53 -1.00
N GLY A 130 -3.14 -10.53 -0.82
CA GLY A 130 -3.34 -9.88 0.45
C GLY A 130 -4.42 -10.53 1.32
N GLU A 131 -4.35 -10.25 2.61
CA GLU A 131 -5.34 -10.60 3.61
C GLU A 131 -6.13 -9.38 4.05
N VAL A 132 -7.43 -9.55 4.31
CA VAL A 132 -8.30 -8.47 4.80
C VAL A 132 -7.89 -8.10 6.21
N LEU A 133 -7.47 -6.87 6.41
CA LEU A 133 -7.08 -6.32 7.70
C LEU A 133 -8.27 -5.66 8.41
N VAL A 134 -9.06 -4.88 7.67
CA VAL A 134 -10.29 -4.22 8.14
C VAL A 134 -11.33 -4.27 7.03
N SER A 135 -12.59 -4.50 7.37
CA SER A 135 -13.73 -4.37 6.46
C SER A 135 -14.91 -3.76 7.23
N ARG A 136 -15.08 -2.45 7.07
CA ARG A 136 -16.17 -1.68 7.67
C ARG A 136 -17.41 -1.69 6.76
N ASP A 137 -17.20 -1.63 5.44
CA ASP A 137 -18.23 -1.75 4.43
C ASP A 137 -17.94 -2.95 3.51
N GLU A 138 -18.51 -4.08 3.89
CA GLU A 138 -18.34 -5.34 3.16
C GLU A 138 -18.93 -5.25 1.75
N LYS A 139 -20.02 -4.47 1.56
CA LYS A 139 -20.59 -4.28 0.24
C LYS A 139 -19.63 -3.50 -0.66
N ALA A 140 -19.08 -2.38 -0.19
CA ALA A 140 -18.09 -1.62 -0.95
C ALA A 140 -16.86 -2.46 -1.28
N ARG A 141 -16.41 -3.31 -0.35
CA ARG A 141 -15.29 -4.23 -0.58
C ARG A 141 -15.62 -5.25 -1.66
N CYS A 142 -16.77 -5.90 -1.61
CA CYS A 142 -17.20 -6.86 -2.64
C CYS A 142 -17.36 -6.19 -4.00
N ASP A 143 -17.97 -5.01 -4.07
CA ASP A 143 -18.13 -4.25 -5.31
C ASP A 143 -16.75 -3.89 -5.92
N PHE A 144 -15.80 -3.48 -5.08
CA PHE A 144 -14.42 -3.21 -5.50
C PHE A 144 -13.74 -4.47 -6.05
N VAL A 145 -13.80 -5.58 -5.32
CA VAL A 145 -13.24 -6.88 -5.74
C VAL A 145 -13.81 -7.30 -7.08
N CYS A 146 -15.13 -7.32 -7.23
CA CYS A 146 -15.80 -7.70 -8.48
C CYS A 146 -15.35 -6.82 -9.65
N ARG A 147 -15.28 -5.50 -9.44
CA ARG A 147 -14.83 -4.54 -10.45
C ARG A 147 -13.40 -4.82 -10.89
N ILE A 148 -12.46 -4.98 -9.95
CA ILE A 148 -11.04 -5.21 -10.25
C ILE A 148 -10.85 -6.53 -11.01
N TYR A 149 -11.49 -7.61 -10.56
CA TYR A 149 -11.36 -8.91 -11.23
C TYR A 149 -11.94 -8.89 -12.65
N THR A 150 -13.12 -8.29 -12.85
CA THR A 150 -13.74 -8.16 -14.17
C THR A 150 -12.83 -7.39 -15.13
N HIS A 151 -12.39 -6.18 -14.71
CA HIS A 151 -11.54 -5.33 -15.55
C HIS A 151 -10.17 -5.98 -15.83
N TYR A 152 -9.59 -6.69 -14.86
CA TYR A 152 -8.29 -7.35 -15.05
C TYR A 152 -8.38 -8.49 -16.05
N HIS A 153 -9.45 -9.30 -16.03
CA HIS A 153 -9.66 -10.39 -16.98
C HIS A 153 -9.91 -9.86 -18.38
N ASP A 154 -10.71 -8.81 -18.54
CA ASP A 154 -10.91 -8.14 -19.83
C ASP A 154 -9.59 -7.60 -20.37
N PHE A 155 -8.82 -6.89 -19.53
CA PHE A 155 -7.51 -6.37 -19.90
C PHE A 155 -6.53 -7.48 -20.29
N ALA A 156 -6.50 -8.59 -19.57
CA ALA A 156 -5.64 -9.73 -19.85
C ALA A 156 -5.98 -10.37 -21.19
N TYR A 157 -7.27 -10.47 -21.53
CA TYR A 157 -7.75 -10.95 -22.82
C TYR A 157 -7.26 -10.07 -23.98
N TYR A 158 -7.48 -8.75 -23.88
CA TYR A 158 -7.03 -7.79 -24.91
C TYR A 158 -5.52 -7.75 -25.04
N ARG A 159 -4.78 -7.79 -23.95
CA ARG A 159 -3.30 -7.83 -23.95
C ARG A 159 -2.77 -9.09 -24.62
N LYS A 160 -3.40 -10.25 -24.41
CA LYS A 160 -3.02 -11.52 -25.07
C LYS A 160 -3.30 -11.46 -26.56
N ARG A 161 -4.43 -10.92 -26.97
CA ARG A 161 -4.81 -10.75 -28.37
C ARG A 161 -3.85 -9.79 -29.08
N TYR A 162 -3.61 -8.60 -28.51
CA TYR A 162 -2.68 -7.61 -29.08
C TYR A 162 -1.26 -8.18 -29.25
N ARG A 163 -0.73 -8.90 -28.26
CA ARG A 163 0.59 -9.54 -28.40
C ARG A 163 0.62 -10.55 -29.55
N ARG A 164 -0.42 -11.34 -29.74
CA ARG A 164 -0.48 -12.30 -30.85
C ARG A 164 -0.48 -11.59 -32.20
N GLU A 165 -1.25 -10.52 -32.31
CA GLU A 165 -1.31 -9.70 -33.53
C GLU A 165 0.03 -9.01 -33.82
N ALA A 166 0.62 -8.35 -32.81
CA ALA A 166 1.87 -7.61 -32.94
C ALA A 166 3.10 -8.52 -33.23
N LEU A 167 3.09 -9.76 -32.75
CA LEU A 167 4.17 -10.73 -32.99
C LEU A 167 3.92 -11.65 -34.18
N GLY A 168 2.86 -11.41 -34.97
CA GLY A 168 2.54 -12.21 -36.16
C GLY A 168 2.17 -13.68 -35.85
N LEU A 169 1.73 -13.97 -34.61
CA LEU A 169 1.40 -15.32 -34.14
C LEU A 169 -0.06 -15.72 -34.44
N LEU A 170 -0.77 -14.92 -35.21
CA LEU A 170 -2.07 -15.27 -35.82
C LEU A 170 -1.84 -15.91 -37.17
N ARG A 171 -1.77 -17.23 -37.20
CA ARG A 171 -2.06 -18.06 -38.35
C ARG A 171 -3.26 -18.93 -38.02
#